data_f630467406cb93e68116f85e5c5ff72e
#
_entry.id   f630467406cb93e68116f85e5c5ff72e
#
_cell.length_a   1.000
_cell.length_b   1.000
_cell.length_c   1.000
_cell.angle_alpha   90.00
_cell.angle_beta   90.00
_cell.angle_gamma   90.00
#
_symmetry.space_group_name_H-M   'P 1'
#
loop_
_entity.id
_entity.type
_entity.pdbx_description
1 polymer ?
#
loop_
_entity_poly.entity_id
_entity_poly.type
_entity_poly.pdbx_seq_one_letter_code
_entity_poly.pdbx_strand_id
1 'polypeptide(L)'
;AADYVITGCGTGEGAMLALNSFPGVICGHVEDPVDAYTFAHVNDGNAVALPFAKGFGWGGELNLEYIFEKLFGFGHGQGYPKERVVPEQRNKKILDGVRAVAFRDLSDILKDLDRDLVKGAFAGEHFAEYFFPACKDEKLAATVRELMA
;
A
#
# COMPACT_ATOMS: atom_id res chain seq x y z
N ALA A 1 4.89 -3.34 11.89
CA ALA A 1 4.54 -2.94 10.52
C ALA A 1 3.04 -2.99 10.38
N ALA A 2 2.46 -2.10 9.59
CA ALA A 2 1.04 -2.15 9.27
C ALA A 2 0.79 -3.33 8.31
N ASP A 3 -0.29 -4.05 8.51
CA ASP A 3 -0.68 -5.15 7.62
C ASP A 3 -1.31 -4.62 6.31
N TYR A 4 -1.89 -3.41 6.35
CA TYR A 4 -2.52 -2.75 5.22
C TYR A 4 -2.36 -1.23 5.31
N VAL A 5 -2.19 -0.56 4.16
CA VAL A 5 -2.03 0.90 4.09
C VAL A 5 -3.20 1.52 3.33
N ILE A 6 -3.82 2.54 3.93
CA ILE A 6 -4.81 3.39 3.28
C ILE A 6 -4.20 4.78 3.13
N THR A 7 -4.16 5.28 1.91
CA THR A 7 -3.62 6.59 1.58
C THR A 7 -4.47 7.27 0.51
N GLY A 8 -4.06 8.44 0.07
CA GLY A 8 -4.71 9.13 -1.03
C GLY A 8 -4.08 10.48 -1.34
N CYS A 9 -4.58 11.09 -2.37
CA CYS A 9 -4.30 12.48 -2.74
C CYS A 9 -5.51 13.04 -3.48
N GLY A 10 -5.42 14.19 -4.10
CA GLY A 10 -6.55 14.78 -4.83
C GLY A 10 -7.23 13.82 -5.80
N THR A 11 -6.46 13.12 -6.61
CA THR A 11 -6.96 12.10 -7.58
C THR A 11 -6.76 10.65 -7.12
N GLY A 12 -5.94 10.40 -6.10
CA GLY A 12 -5.52 9.05 -5.70
C GLY A 12 -4.36 8.50 -6.52
N GLU A 13 -4.21 8.89 -7.77
CA GLU A 13 -3.24 8.34 -8.72
C GLU A 13 -1.79 8.61 -8.33
N GLY A 14 -1.48 9.85 -7.94
CA GLY A 14 -0.12 10.22 -7.49
C GLY A 14 0.33 9.44 -6.26
N ALA A 15 -0.57 9.25 -5.30
CA ALA A 15 -0.31 8.43 -4.11
C ALA A 15 -0.09 6.95 -4.46
N MET A 16 -0.89 6.40 -5.38
CA MET A 16 -0.72 5.04 -5.90
C MET A 16 0.65 4.85 -6.56
N LEU A 17 1.04 5.77 -7.46
CA LEU A 17 2.34 5.72 -8.15
C LEU A 17 3.51 5.79 -7.15
N ALA A 18 3.44 6.72 -6.19
CA ALA A 18 4.45 6.88 -5.15
C ALA A 18 4.62 5.60 -4.32
N LEU A 19 3.53 5.03 -3.82
CA LEU A 19 3.58 3.81 -3.01
C LEU A 19 4.09 2.60 -3.80
N ASN A 20 3.69 2.45 -5.07
CA ASN A 20 4.17 1.37 -5.92
C ASN A 20 5.66 1.48 -6.30
N SER A 21 6.32 2.58 -5.96
CA SER A 21 7.78 2.73 -6.13
C SER A 21 8.58 2.05 -5.03
N PHE A 22 7.94 1.60 -3.95
CA PHE A 22 8.62 0.95 -2.83
C PHE A 22 8.49 -0.57 -2.86
N PRO A 23 9.54 -1.29 -2.41
CA PRO A 23 9.52 -2.76 -2.38
C PRO A 23 8.43 -3.28 -1.44
N GLY A 24 7.79 -4.37 -1.82
CA GLY A 24 6.76 -5.03 -1.03
C GLY A 24 5.40 -4.33 -0.99
N VAL A 25 5.25 -3.17 -1.62
CA VAL A 25 3.96 -2.45 -1.70
C VAL A 25 3.25 -2.78 -3.01
N ILE A 26 2.01 -3.21 -2.90
CA ILE A 26 1.08 -3.37 -4.03
C ILE A 26 -0.12 -2.49 -3.74
N CYS A 27 -0.12 -1.30 -4.34
CA CYS A 27 -1.14 -0.28 -4.13
C CYS A 27 -2.10 -0.21 -5.32
N GLY A 28 -3.39 -0.35 -5.04
CA GLY A 28 -4.47 -0.12 -6.00
C GLY A 28 -5.02 1.29 -5.91
N HIS A 29 -5.50 1.82 -7.03
CA HIS A 29 -6.35 3.01 -7.06
C HIS A 29 -7.79 2.54 -6.89
N VAL A 30 -8.52 3.06 -5.91
CA VAL A 30 -9.87 2.64 -5.56
C VAL A 30 -10.78 3.87 -5.49
N GLU A 31 -11.80 3.89 -6.32
CA GLU A 31 -12.77 4.98 -6.37
C GLU A 31 -14.16 4.55 -5.86
N ASP A 32 -14.45 3.25 -5.94
CA ASP A 32 -15.75 2.70 -5.59
C ASP A 32 -15.65 1.27 -4.97
N PRO A 33 -16.77 0.72 -4.47
CA PRO A 33 -16.79 -0.62 -3.87
C PRO A 33 -16.44 -1.76 -4.83
N VAL A 34 -16.65 -1.60 -6.15
CA VAL A 34 -16.31 -2.62 -7.15
C VAL A 34 -14.81 -2.68 -7.33
N ASP A 35 -14.15 -1.52 -7.42
CA ASP A 35 -12.69 -1.43 -7.41
C ASP A 35 -12.10 -2.09 -6.16
N ALA A 36 -12.65 -1.75 -4.98
CA ALA A 36 -12.22 -2.31 -3.71
C ALA A 36 -12.31 -3.84 -3.68
N TYR A 37 -13.46 -4.38 -4.09
CA TYR A 37 -13.70 -5.81 -4.13
C TYR A 37 -12.77 -6.53 -5.11
N THR A 38 -12.68 -6.04 -6.34
CA THR A 38 -11.86 -6.69 -7.37
C THR A 38 -10.38 -6.58 -7.07
N PHE A 39 -9.91 -5.45 -6.55
CA PHE A 39 -8.53 -5.29 -6.13
C PHE A 39 -8.15 -6.25 -5.00
N ALA A 40 -8.97 -6.34 -3.96
CA ALA A 40 -8.73 -7.27 -2.85
C ALA A 40 -8.72 -8.73 -3.31
N HIS A 41 -9.67 -9.13 -4.15
CA HIS A 41 -9.81 -10.53 -4.56
C HIS A 41 -8.83 -10.97 -5.63
N VAL A 42 -8.55 -10.12 -6.63
CA VAL A 42 -7.74 -10.47 -7.80
C VAL A 42 -6.28 -10.10 -7.60
N ASN A 43 -6.01 -8.87 -7.14
CA ASN A 43 -4.66 -8.35 -7.04
C ASN A 43 -3.99 -8.68 -5.70
N ASP A 44 -4.77 -8.98 -4.67
CA ASP A 44 -4.25 -9.32 -3.33
C ASP A 44 -3.19 -8.30 -2.86
N GLY A 45 -3.54 -7.02 -3.02
CA GLY A 45 -2.65 -5.93 -2.65
C GLY A 45 -2.69 -5.62 -1.15
N ASN A 46 -1.73 -4.84 -0.69
CA ASN A 46 -1.60 -4.45 0.71
C ASN A 46 -1.69 -2.94 0.94
N ALA A 47 -2.08 -2.20 -0.08
CA ALA A 47 -2.30 -0.75 0.01
C ALA A 47 -3.38 -0.31 -0.97
N VAL A 48 -4.11 0.75 -0.62
CA VAL A 48 -5.02 1.45 -1.53
C VAL A 48 -4.81 2.95 -1.45
N ALA A 49 -4.97 3.61 -2.60
CA ALA A 49 -4.97 5.06 -2.72
C ALA A 49 -6.36 5.53 -3.16
N LEU A 50 -6.94 6.43 -2.36
CA LEU A 50 -8.27 6.99 -2.57
C LEU A 50 -8.16 8.41 -3.13
N PRO A 51 -9.09 8.84 -4.01
CA PRO A 51 -9.19 10.24 -4.40
C PRO A 51 -9.87 11.06 -3.29
N PHE A 52 -9.24 12.17 -2.86
CA PHE A 52 -9.83 13.05 -1.84
C PHE A 52 -10.47 14.31 -2.40
N ALA A 53 -10.23 14.64 -3.68
CA ALA A 53 -10.80 15.82 -4.33
C ALA A 53 -11.85 15.51 -5.39
N LYS A 54 -12.10 14.25 -5.71
CA LYS A 54 -13.17 13.82 -6.61
C LYS A 54 -14.01 12.72 -5.96
N GLY A 55 -15.29 12.62 -6.31
CA GLY A 55 -16.20 11.61 -5.76
C GLY A 55 -16.68 11.91 -4.33
N PHE A 56 -16.28 13.04 -3.74
CA PHE A 56 -16.74 13.53 -2.44
C PHE A 56 -17.83 14.56 -2.63
N GLY A 57 -19.01 14.10 -2.84
CA GLY A 57 -20.23 14.91 -2.84
C GLY A 57 -21.23 14.27 -1.91
N TRP A 58 -22.50 14.45 -2.18
CA TRP A 58 -23.56 13.78 -1.44
C TRP A 58 -23.37 12.26 -1.52
N GLY A 59 -23.34 11.59 -0.35
CA GLY A 59 -23.15 10.16 -0.25
C GLY A 59 -21.69 9.71 -0.33
N GLY A 60 -20.71 10.61 -0.33
CA GLY A 60 -19.30 10.27 -0.36
C GLY A 60 -18.85 9.42 0.83
N GLU A 61 -19.43 9.69 2.02
CA GLU A 61 -19.23 8.89 3.23
C GLU A 61 -19.75 7.46 3.08
N LEU A 62 -20.87 7.27 2.40
CA LEU A 62 -21.43 5.94 2.12
C LEU A 62 -20.55 5.18 1.12
N ASN A 63 -20.02 5.87 0.11
CA ASN A 63 -19.08 5.25 -0.82
C ASN A 63 -17.83 4.74 -0.09
N LEU A 64 -17.26 5.52 0.83
CA LEU A 64 -16.12 5.11 1.65
C LEU A 64 -16.46 3.93 2.56
N GLU A 65 -17.62 3.94 3.22
CA GLU A 65 -18.07 2.83 4.05
C GLU A 65 -18.14 1.53 3.23
N TYR A 66 -18.74 1.58 2.03
CA TYR A 66 -18.84 0.42 1.17
C TYR A 66 -17.49 -0.02 0.59
N ILE A 67 -16.59 0.93 0.29
CA ILE A 67 -15.19 0.62 -0.09
C ILE A 67 -14.53 -0.20 1.03
N PHE A 68 -14.59 0.25 2.27
CA PHE A 68 -13.96 -0.44 3.40
C PHE A 68 -14.62 -1.78 3.71
N GLU A 69 -15.95 -1.87 3.59
CA GLU A 69 -16.65 -3.15 3.68
C GLU A 69 -16.11 -4.16 2.65
N LYS A 70 -15.91 -3.74 1.39
CA LYS A 70 -15.43 -4.62 0.33
C LYS A 70 -13.95 -4.93 0.43
N LEU A 71 -13.13 -4.02 0.98
CA LEU A 71 -11.72 -4.28 1.23
C LEU A 71 -11.51 -5.29 2.37
N PHE A 72 -12.28 -5.16 3.46
CA PHE A 72 -11.97 -5.89 4.71
C PHE A 72 -13.02 -6.92 5.12
N GLY A 73 -14.21 -6.88 4.56
CA GLY A 73 -15.31 -7.79 4.88
C GLY A 73 -15.17 -9.20 4.27
N PHE A 74 -14.23 -9.40 3.35
CA PHE A 74 -14.02 -10.64 2.61
C PHE A 74 -12.53 -11.03 2.60
N GLY A 75 -12.22 -12.27 2.22
CA GLY A 75 -10.83 -12.70 2.10
C GLY A 75 -10.13 -12.10 0.89
N HIS A 76 -8.82 -11.86 1.02
CA HIS A 76 -7.96 -11.38 -0.05
C HIS A 76 -7.45 -12.53 -0.93
N GLY A 77 -7.10 -12.24 -2.19
CA GLY A 77 -6.45 -13.19 -3.10
C GLY A 77 -7.29 -14.41 -3.50
N GLN A 78 -8.60 -14.35 -3.29
CA GLN A 78 -9.50 -15.47 -3.59
C GLN A 78 -9.88 -15.58 -5.07
N GLY A 79 -9.60 -14.55 -5.87
CA GLY A 79 -9.95 -14.47 -7.28
C GLY A 79 -11.41 -14.11 -7.54
N TYR A 80 -11.69 -13.60 -8.76
CA TYR A 80 -13.03 -13.24 -9.22
C TYR A 80 -13.09 -13.19 -10.76
N PRO A 81 -14.13 -13.74 -11.42
CA PRO A 81 -15.11 -14.64 -10.84
C PRO A 81 -14.51 -16.02 -10.49
N LYS A 82 -15.28 -16.89 -9.86
CA LYS A 82 -14.80 -18.17 -9.32
C LYS A 82 -14.04 -19.04 -10.35
N GLU A 83 -14.42 -18.97 -11.62
CA GLU A 83 -13.79 -19.70 -12.72
C GLU A 83 -12.39 -19.17 -13.07
N ARG A 84 -12.06 -17.96 -12.60
CA ARG A 84 -10.78 -17.28 -12.87
C ARG A 84 -9.76 -17.41 -11.74
N VAL A 85 -10.13 -17.97 -10.61
CA VAL A 85 -9.28 -18.05 -9.39
C VAL A 85 -7.89 -18.60 -9.70
N VAL A 86 -7.80 -19.75 -10.34
CA VAL A 86 -6.51 -20.41 -10.61
C VAL A 86 -5.58 -19.58 -11.50
N PRO A 87 -6.02 -19.07 -12.68
CA PRO A 87 -5.15 -18.21 -13.49
C PRO A 87 -4.79 -16.88 -12.81
N GLU A 88 -5.66 -16.29 -12.01
CA GLU A 88 -5.39 -15.04 -11.32
C GLU A 88 -4.35 -15.22 -10.21
N GLN A 89 -4.48 -16.23 -9.37
CA GLN A 89 -3.49 -16.57 -8.36
C GLN A 89 -2.12 -16.91 -8.96
N ARG A 90 -2.10 -17.61 -10.11
CA ARG A 90 -0.87 -17.85 -10.84
C ARG A 90 -0.23 -16.55 -11.33
N ASN A 91 -1.01 -15.65 -11.91
CA ASN A 91 -0.53 -14.36 -12.39
C ASN A 91 -0.04 -13.47 -11.24
N LYS A 92 -0.75 -13.46 -10.12
CA LYS A 92 -0.31 -12.77 -8.88
C LYS A 92 1.07 -13.28 -8.44
N LYS A 93 1.27 -14.59 -8.39
CA LYS A 93 2.56 -15.21 -8.01
C LYS A 93 3.69 -14.84 -8.98
N ILE A 94 3.40 -14.75 -10.29
CA ILE A 94 4.37 -14.30 -11.29
C ILE A 94 4.75 -12.84 -11.04
N LEU A 95 3.75 -11.97 -10.82
CA LEU A 95 3.99 -10.56 -10.52
C LEU A 95 4.85 -10.38 -9.26
N ASP A 96 4.55 -11.12 -8.20
CA ASP A 96 5.34 -11.08 -6.95
C ASP A 96 6.80 -11.48 -7.21
N GLY A 97 7.04 -12.50 -8.02
CA GLY A 97 8.39 -12.90 -8.43
C GLY A 97 9.13 -11.83 -9.21
N VAL A 98 8.46 -11.16 -10.16
CA VAL A 98 9.03 -10.02 -10.90
C VAL A 98 9.37 -8.87 -9.95
N ARG A 99 8.46 -8.52 -9.05
CA ARG A 99 8.68 -7.44 -8.07
C ARG A 99 9.83 -7.75 -7.12
N ALA A 100 9.95 -9.00 -6.67
CA ALA A 100 11.01 -9.41 -5.75
C ALA A 100 12.43 -9.19 -6.33
N VAL A 101 12.59 -9.29 -7.65
CA VAL A 101 13.89 -9.10 -8.32
C VAL A 101 14.08 -7.70 -8.93
N ALA A 102 12.98 -6.95 -9.10
CA ALA A 102 13.02 -5.62 -9.72
C ALA A 102 13.27 -4.48 -8.72
N PHE A 103 12.94 -4.68 -7.45
CA PHE A 103 13.07 -3.65 -6.42
C PHE A 103 14.37 -3.77 -5.64
N ARG A 104 14.93 -2.62 -5.29
CA ARG A 104 16.07 -2.50 -4.37
C ARG A 104 15.60 -2.73 -2.93
N ASP A 105 16.57 -3.04 -2.05
CA ASP A 105 16.33 -3.07 -0.61
C ASP A 105 15.91 -1.69 -0.08
N LEU A 106 14.92 -1.66 0.83
CA LEU A 106 14.36 -0.39 1.34
C LEU A 106 15.41 0.44 2.08
N SER A 107 16.33 -0.21 2.83
CA SER A 107 17.41 0.50 3.52
C SER A 107 18.33 1.23 2.55
N ASP A 108 18.59 0.65 1.37
CA ASP A 108 19.42 1.26 0.35
C ASP A 108 18.67 2.40 -0.36
N ILE A 109 17.37 2.24 -0.60
CA ILE A 109 16.52 3.30 -1.14
C ILE A 109 16.51 4.51 -0.20
N LEU A 110 16.27 4.31 1.10
CA LEU A 110 16.21 5.41 2.08
C LEU A 110 17.50 6.24 2.15
N LYS A 111 18.66 5.61 1.91
CA LYS A 111 19.96 6.31 1.89
C LYS A 111 20.16 7.17 0.65
N ASP A 112 19.54 6.80 -0.48
CA ASP A 112 19.67 7.49 -1.76
C ASP A 112 18.56 8.53 -1.99
N LEU A 113 17.50 8.52 -1.18
CA LEU A 113 16.43 9.51 -1.27
C LEU A 113 16.88 10.88 -0.74
N ASP A 114 16.18 11.94 -1.19
CA ASP A 114 16.33 13.28 -0.67
C ASP A 114 16.19 13.28 0.87
N ARG A 115 17.19 13.90 1.55
CA ARG A 115 17.30 13.84 3.01
C ARG A 115 16.16 14.56 3.72
N ASP A 116 15.67 15.66 3.17
CA ASP A 116 14.58 16.43 3.77
C ASP A 116 13.25 15.67 3.63
N LEU A 117 13.06 14.98 2.50
CA LEU A 117 11.94 14.07 2.31
C LEU A 117 11.94 12.95 3.35
N VAL A 118 13.09 12.30 3.56
CA VAL A 118 13.21 11.19 4.52
C VAL A 118 13.01 11.67 5.95
N LYS A 119 13.62 12.80 6.32
CA LYS A 119 13.41 13.42 7.64
C LYS A 119 11.95 13.80 7.86
N GLY A 120 11.30 14.40 6.86
CA GLY A 120 9.88 14.71 6.91
C GLY A 120 9.00 13.49 7.14
N ALA A 121 9.31 12.35 6.49
CA ALA A 121 8.59 11.10 6.68
C ALA A 121 8.74 10.53 8.11
N PHE A 122 9.89 10.74 8.76
CA PHE A 122 10.16 10.25 10.12
C PHE A 122 9.77 11.24 11.23
N ALA A 123 9.41 12.47 10.90
CA ALA A 123 9.09 13.53 11.85
C ALA A 123 7.73 13.36 12.53
N GLY A 124 6.93 12.37 12.16
CA GLY A 124 5.65 12.08 12.78
C GLY A 124 5.79 11.83 14.29
N GLU A 125 4.95 12.47 15.11
CA GLU A 125 4.99 12.41 16.57
C GLU A 125 5.10 10.99 17.13
N HIS A 126 4.42 10.03 16.50
CA HIS A 126 4.37 8.64 16.94
C HIS A 126 5.20 7.67 16.08
N PHE A 127 5.98 8.19 15.10
CA PHE A 127 6.72 7.30 14.19
C PHE A 127 7.65 6.35 14.93
N ALA A 128 8.52 6.88 15.78
CA ALA A 128 9.49 6.07 16.52
C ALA A 128 8.83 5.09 17.50
N GLU A 129 7.73 5.51 18.13
CA GLU A 129 6.96 4.72 19.09
C GLU A 129 6.38 3.45 18.45
N TYR A 130 5.85 3.57 17.24
CA TYR A 130 5.22 2.43 16.55
C TYR A 130 6.18 1.67 15.64
N PHE A 131 7.12 2.36 14.99
CA PHE A 131 8.03 1.73 14.04
C PHE A 131 9.00 0.76 14.71
N PHE A 132 9.77 1.22 15.71
CA PHE A 132 10.85 0.40 16.26
C PHE A 132 10.40 -0.88 16.98
N PRO A 133 9.32 -0.91 17.75
CA PRO A 133 8.83 -2.17 18.34
C PRO A 133 8.28 -3.14 17.30
N ALA A 134 7.76 -2.64 16.19
CA ALA A 134 7.15 -3.46 15.13
C ALA A 134 8.16 -3.91 14.05
N CYS A 135 9.28 -3.22 13.90
CA CYS A 135 10.28 -3.50 12.88
C CYS A 135 11.10 -4.74 13.24
N LYS A 136 10.93 -5.81 12.48
CA LYS A 136 11.70 -7.08 12.64
C LYS A 136 12.98 -7.10 11.81
N ASP A 137 13.18 -6.15 10.90
CA ASP A 137 14.36 -6.02 10.06
C ASP A 137 15.39 -5.13 10.78
N GLU A 138 16.44 -5.76 11.31
CA GLU A 138 17.50 -5.07 12.05
C GLU A 138 18.29 -4.09 11.19
N LYS A 139 18.54 -4.42 9.89
CA LYS A 139 19.21 -3.52 8.94
C LYS A 139 18.39 -2.26 8.71
N LEU A 140 17.10 -2.42 8.46
CA LEU A 140 16.18 -1.30 8.28
C LEU A 140 16.08 -0.45 9.54
N ALA A 141 15.93 -1.06 10.71
CA ALA A 141 15.87 -0.34 11.98
C ALA A 141 17.14 0.46 12.26
N ALA A 142 18.32 -0.09 11.96
CA ALA A 142 19.59 0.61 12.08
C ALA A 142 19.69 1.80 11.10
N THR A 143 19.31 1.59 9.83
CA THR A 143 19.30 2.64 8.82
C THR A 143 18.37 3.80 9.20
N VAL A 144 17.18 3.49 9.69
CA VAL A 144 16.23 4.52 10.15
C VAL A 144 16.79 5.32 11.32
N ARG A 145 17.42 4.68 12.32
CA ARG A 145 18.09 5.40 13.43
C ARG A 145 19.18 6.35 12.93
N GLU A 146 20.02 5.89 12.00
CA GLU A 146 21.07 6.70 11.38
C GLU A 146 20.49 7.93 10.65
N LEU A 147 19.40 7.77 9.92
CA LEU A 147 18.78 8.85 9.15
C LEU A 147 17.96 9.83 9.99
N MET A 148 17.52 9.41 11.19
CA MET A 148 16.85 10.29 12.17
C MET A 148 17.83 11.16 12.98
N ALA A 149 19.10 10.79 13.05
CA ALA A 149 20.14 11.53 13.75
C ALA A 149 20.59 12.74 12.91
#